data_9f5e9e9476bdb0a2e1b643dd79fe4676
#
_entry.id   9f5e9e9476bdb0a2e1b643dd79fe4676
#
_cell.length_a   1.000
_cell.length_b   1.000
_cell.length_c   1.000
_cell.angle_alpha   90.00
_cell.angle_beta   90.00
_cell.angle_gamma   90.00
#
_symmetry.space_group_name_H-M   'P 1'
#
loop_
_entity.id
_entity.type
_entity.pdbx_description
1 polymer ?
#
loop_
_entity_poly.entity_id
_entity_poly.type
_entity_poly.pdbx_seq_one_letter_code
_entity_poly.pdbx_strand_id
1 'polypeptide(L)'
;MAQDDRDILDILKFELSFLEDGGYGRSPNAPWRAPAIFEDSPICPNFCDPARPHPCESCLLEQFVPEGQKQESVPCRFIKLTPEGATVEDLYRTGSQFEMEEALAKWLRAQIARIEHERALAQKEGAA
;
A
#
# COMPACT_ATOMS: atom_id res chain seq x y z
N MET A 1 13.27 -5.54 18.02
CA MET A 1 12.22 -5.61 17.05
C MET A 1 12.64 -4.95 15.73
N ALA A 2 12.46 -5.65 14.64
CA ALA A 2 12.90 -5.14 13.35
C ALA A 2 11.91 -4.13 12.79
N GLN A 3 12.38 -2.93 12.54
CA GLN A 3 11.64 -1.94 11.80
C GLN A 3 11.82 -2.20 10.31
N ASP A 4 10.83 -1.80 9.52
CA ASP A 4 10.93 -1.89 8.07
C ASP A 4 11.91 -0.81 7.60
N ASP A 5 13.06 -1.22 7.12
CA ASP A 5 14.13 -0.29 6.72
C ASP A 5 14.18 -0.08 5.19
N ARG A 6 13.18 -0.59 4.47
CA ARG A 6 13.09 -0.37 3.03
C ARG A 6 12.74 1.09 2.76
N ASP A 7 13.11 1.55 1.56
CA ASP A 7 12.74 2.89 1.13
C ASP A 7 11.28 2.90 0.67
N ILE A 8 10.49 3.80 1.26
CA ILE A 8 9.07 3.91 0.90
C ILE A 8 8.84 4.14 -0.59
N LEU A 9 9.70 4.94 -1.23
CA LEU A 9 9.57 5.21 -2.65
C LEU A 9 9.76 3.95 -3.49
N ASP A 10 10.74 3.13 -3.13
CA ASP A 10 10.98 1.85 -3.82
C ASP A 10 9.79 0.91 -3.64
N ILE A 11 9.20 0.89 -2.46
CA ILE A 11 8.03 0.06 -2.18
C ILE A 11 6.85 0.49 -3.05
N LEU A 12 6.59 1.79 -3.13
CA LEU A 12 5.48 2.30 -3.92
C LEU A 12 5.68 2.04 -5.42
N LYS A 13 6.90 2.20 -5.90
CA LYS A 13 7.21 1.92 -7.31
C LYS A 13 7.08 0.44 -7.62
N PHE A 14 7.51 -0.43 -6.71
CA PHE A 14 7.35 -1.87 -6.88
C PHE A 14 5.86 -2.23 -6.93
N GLU A 15 5.08 -1.65 -6.03
CA GLU A 15 3.65 -1.92 -5.97
C GLU A 15 2.96 -1.51 -7.27
N LEU A 16 3.33 -0.36 -7.84
CA LEU A 16 2.77 0.09 -9.10
C LEU A 16 3.11 -0.90 -10.23
N SER A 17 4.36 -1.34 -10.30
CA SER A 17 4.77 -2.35 -11.29
C SER A 17 4.01 -3.66 -11.11
N PHE A 18 3.89 -4.11 -9.86
CA PHE A 18 3.17 -5.33 -9.54
C PHE A 18 1.71 -5.25 -10.01
N LEU A 19 1.07 -4.11 -9.75
CA LEU A 19 -0.30 -3.86 -10.17
C LEU A 19 -0.41 -3.86 -11.70
N GLU A 20 0.47 -3.13 -12.38
CA GLU A 20 0.42 -3.00 -13.83
C GLU A 20 0.73 -4.30 -14.55
N ASP A 21 1.51 -5.16 -13.93
CA ASP A 21 1.85 -6.48 -14.48
C ASP A 21 0.77 -7.53 -14.19
N GLY A 22 -0.35 -7.13 -13.61
CA GLY A 22 -1.46 -8.03 -13.32
C GLY A 22 -1.27 -8.86 -12.06
N GLY A 23 -0.44 -8.39 -11.11
CA GLY A 23 -0.14 -9.12 -9.89
C GLY A 23 -1.37 -9.39 -9.02
N TYR A 24 -2.39 -8.55 -9.11
CA TYR A 24 -3.64 -8.75 -8.38
C TYR A 24 -4.66 -9.57 -9.15
N GLY A 25 -4.27 -10.22 -10.24
CA GLY A 25 -5.18 -11.05 -11.00
C GLY A 25 -5.67 -12.26 -10.22
N ARG A 26 -4.90 -12.69 -9.22
CA ARG A 26 -5.24 -13.86 -8.44
C ARG A 26 -4.51 -13.81 -7.11
N SER A 27 -5.23 -14.09 -6.00
CA SER A 27 -4.60 -14.14 -4.69
C SER A 27 -3.82 -15.45 -4.51
N PRO A 28 -2.54 -15.40 -4.18
CA PRO A 28 -1.76 -16.63 -3.95
C PRO A 28 -2.16 -17.33 -2.65
N ASN A 29 -2.75 -16.58 -1.70
CA ASN A 29 -3.13 -17.13 -0.39
C ASN A 29 -4.55 -17.68 -0.37
N ALA A 30 -5.42 -17.12 -1.21
CA ALA A 30 -6.83 -17.47 -1.21
C ALA A 30 -7.39 -17.30 -2.63
N PRO A 31 -7.09 -18.24 -3.54
CA PRO A 31 -7.50 -18.09 -4.94
C PRO A 31 -9.01 -18.07 -5.17
N TRP A 32 -9.79 -18.42 -4.14
CA TRP A 32 -11.25 -18.43 -4.19
C TRP A 32 -11.88 -17.06 -3.86
N ARG A 33 -11.07 -16.06 -3.53
CA ARG A 33 -11.57 -14.72 -3.24
C ARG A 33 -10.77 -13.69 -4.03
N ALA A 34 -11.33 -12.48 -4.14
CA ALA A 34 -10.63 -11.37 -4.77
C ALA A 34 -9.38 -11.02 -3.96
N PRO A 35 -8.27 -10.65 -4.62
CA PRO A 35 -7.06 -10.25 -3.91
C PRO A 35 -7.28 -8.99 -3.08
N ALA A 36 -6.70 -8.96 -1.89
CA ALA A 36 -6.75 -7.78 -1.02
C ALA A 36 -5.53 -6.91 -1.32
N ILE A 37 -5.77 -5.64 -1.59
CA ILE A 37 -4.70 -4.69 -1.89
C ILE A 37 -3.74 -4.62 -0.72
N PHE A 38 -2.46 -4.56 -1.01
CA PHE A 38 -1.32 -4.54 -0.10
C PHE A 38 -1.08 -5.89 0.59
N GLU A 39 -2.11 -6.51 1.17
CA GLU A 39 -1.95 -7.79 1.87
C GLU A 39 -1.53 -8.91 0.93
N ASP A 40 -2.04 -8.91 -0.28
CA ASP A 40 -1.74 -9.94 -1.29
C ASP A 40 -0.65 -9.48 -2.26
N SER A 41 0.16 -8.52 -1.83
CA SER A 41 1.30 -8.01 -2.58
C SER A 41 2.61 -8.40 -1.90
N PRO A 42 3.67 -8.67 -2.67
CA PRO A 42 4.98 -8.96 -2.09
C PRO A 42 5.56 -7.85 -1.22
N ILE A 43 5.03 -6.63 -1.27
CA ILE A 43 5.52 -5.55 -0.41
C ILE A 43 5.10 -5.75 1.06
N CYS A 44 4.05 -6.53 1.30
CA CYS A 44 3.64 -6.82 2.67
C CYS A 44 4.68 -7.74 3.32
N PRO A 45 5.28 -7.35 4.46
CA PRO A 45 6.27 -8.21 5.12
C PRO A 45 5.72 -9.58 5.51
N ASN A 46 4.40 -9.71 5.61
CA ASN A 46 3.75 -10.98 5.95
C ASN A 46 3.21 -11.72 4.71
N PHE A 47 3.62 -11.31 3.51
CA PHE A 47 3.12 -11.91 2.27
C PHE A 47 3.39 -13.42 2.26
N CYS A 48 2.36 -14.18 1.97
CA CYS A 48 2.39 -15.65 1.93
C CYS A 48 2.81 -16.32 3.24
N ASP A 49 2.74 -15.59 4.35
CA ASP A 49 3.05 -16.15 5.66
C ASP A 49 1.82 -16.05 6.56
N PRO A 50 1.07 -17.16 6.74
CA PRO A 50 -0.14 -17.13 7.55
C PRO A 50 0.11 -16.86 9.03
N ALA A 51 1.33 -17.05 9.52
CA ALA A 51 1.68 -16.74 10.91
C ALA A 51 1.79 -15.24 11.16
N ARG A 52 1.96 -14.44 10.10
CA ARG A 52 2.03 -12.98 10.16
C ARG A 52 2.99 -12.49 11.25
N PRO A 53 4.28 -12.90 11.19
CA PRO A 53 5.22 -12.60 12.27
C PRO A 53 5.67 -11.14 12.35
N HIS A 54 5.47 -10.35 11.28
CA HIS A 54 5.91 -8.95 11.24
C HIS A 54 4.78 -8.04 11.69
N PRO A 55 4.98 -7.21 12.74
CA PRO A 55 3.93 -6.30 13.18
C PRO A 55 3.60 -5.27 12.10
N CYS A 56 2.31 -5.05 11.88
CA CYS A 56 1.86 -4.05 10.91
C CYS A 56 2.33 -2.64 11.27
N GLU A 57 2.48 -2.36 12.55
CA GLU A 57 2.96 -1.06 13.03
C GLU A 57 4.39 -0.76 12.60
N SER A 58 5.16 -1.79 12.22
CA SER A 58 6.52 -1.62 11.70
C SER A 58 6.56 -1.44 10.19
N CYS A 59 5.43 -1.60 9.52
CA CYS A 59 5.36 -1.51 8.06
C CYS A 59 5.39 -0.05 7.61
N LEU A 60 6.10 0.24 6.51
CA LEU A 60 6.18 1.60 5.98
C LEU A 60 4.84 2.15 5.53
N LEU A 61 3.89 1.29 5.16
CA LEU A 61 2.55 1.72 4.76
C LEU A 61 1.76 2.30 5.92
N GLU A 62 2.17 2.04 7.15
CA GLU A 62 1.50 2.55 8.35
C GLU A 62 1.39 4.08 8.33
N GLN A 63 2.34 4.77 7.72
CA GLN A 63 2.32 6.22 7.65
C GLN A 63 1.12 6.78 6.88
N PHE A 64 0.50 5.96 6.04
CA PHE A 64 -0.67 6.37 5.27
C PHE A 64 -1.99 6.02 5.97
N VAL A 65 -1.93 5.34 7.10
CA VAL A 65 -3.12 4.91 7.84
C VAL A 65 -3.56 6.06 8.76
N PRO A 66 -4.86 6.42 8.76
CA PRO A 66 -5.35 7.43 9.69
C PRO A 66 -5.11 7.02 11.15
N GLU A 67 -4.83 7.99 12.02
CA GLU A 67 -4.51 7.73 13.41
C GLU A 67 -5.53 6.84 14.12
N GLY A 68 -6.81 7.07 13.88
CA GLY A 68 -7.85 6.30 14.53
C GLY A 68 -7.94 4.85 14.09
N GLN A 69 -7.21 4.47 13.03
CA GLN A 69 -7.29 3.13 12.46
C GLN A 69 -5.99 2.35 12.61
N LYS A 70 -4.96 2.93 13.23
CA LYS A 70 -3.66 2.26 13.34
C LYS A 70 -3.69 1.05 14.26
N GLN A 71 -4.71 0.92 15.09
CA GLN A 71 -4.86 -0.20 16.02
C GLN A 71 -5.70 -1.34 15.47
N GLU A 72 -6.19 -1.20 14.24
CA GLU A 72 -6.94 -2.27 13.60
C GLU A 72 -6.02 -3.46 13.32
N SER A 73 -6.61 -4.66 13.20
CA SER A 73 -5.82 -5.87 12.98
C SER A 73 -5.05 -5.83 11.65
N VAL A 74 -5.60 -5.19 10.64
CA VAL A 74 -4.92 -4.98 9.36
C VAL A 74 -5.06 -3.50 8.99
N PRO A 75 -4.21 -2.63 9.55
CA PRO A 75 -4.38 -1.18 9.40
C PRO A 75 -4.35 -0.69 7.95
N CYS A 76 -3.58 -1.34 7.06
CA CYS A 76 -3.48 -0.89 5.68
C CYS A 76 -4.81 -0.93 4.93
N ARG A 77 -5.79 -1.68 5.42
CA ARG A 77 -7.14 -1.68 4.85
C ARG A 77 -7.84 -0.34 4.96
N PHE A 78 -7.36 0.53 5.83
CA PHE A 78 -7.98 1.83 6.09
C PHE A 78 -7.25 2.98 5.44
N ILE A 79 -6.27 2.70 4.59
CA ILE A 79 -5.62 3.73 3.78
C ILE A 79 -6.64 4.26 2.78
N LYS A 80 -6.79 5.59 2.74
CA LYS A 80 -7.72 6.24 1.84
C LYS A 80 -7.11 6.36 0.46
N LEU A 81 -7.74 5.75 -0.53
CA LEU A 81 -7.22 5.72 -1.89
C LEU A 81 -7.81 6.80 -2.80
N THR A 82 -8.97 7.36 -2.43
CA THR A 82 -9.63 8.34 -3.29
C THR A 82 -9.76 9.67 -2.59
N PRO A 83 -9.89 10.79 -3.36
CA PRO A 83 -10.12 12.11 -2.76
C PRO A 83 -11.37 12.18 -1.90
N GLU A 84 -12.36 11.33 -2.18
CA GLU A 84 -13.60 11.26 -1.41
C GLU A 84 -13.43 10.52 -0.09
N GLY A 85 -12.26 9.89 0.11
CA GLY A 85 -11.97 9.19 1.35
C GLY A 85 -12.32 7.71 1.37
N ALA A 86 -12.58 7.11 0.19
CA ALA A 86 -12.81 5.67 0.12
C ALA A 86 -11.53 4.91 0.46
N THR A 87 -11.65 3.98 1.40
CA THR A 87 -10.51 3.19 1.86
C THR A 87 -10.37 1.91 1.05
N VAL A 88 -9.23 1.22 1.24
CA VAL A 88 -9.03 -0.12 0.68
C VAL A 88 -10.19 -1.03 1.07
N GLU A 89 -10.59 -0.99 2.34
CA GLU A 89 -11.69 -1.81 2.85
C GLU A 89 -13.00 -1.49 2.13
N ASP A 90 -13.31 -0.19 1.96
CA ASP A 90 -14.54 0.22 1.26
C ASP A 90 -14.58 -0.31 -0.16
N LEU A 91 -13.48 -0.16 -0.88
CA LEU A 91 -13.40 -0.60 -2.27
C LEU A 91 -13.44 -2.12 -2.40
N TYR A 92 -12.83 -2.82 -1.45
CA TYR A 92 -12.84 -4.27 -1.43
C TYR A 92 -14.26 -4.82 -1.26
N ARG A 93 -15.06 -4.16 -0.43
CA ARG A 93 -16.42 -4.61 -0.12
C ARG A 93 -17.44 -4.23 -1.18
N THR A 94 -17.33 -3.04 -1.74
CA THR A 94 -18.39 -2.48 -2.59
C THR A 94 -17.99 -2.23 -4.03
N GLY A 95 -16.68 -2.15 -4.30
CA GLY A 95 -16.18 -1.89 -5.64
C GLY A 95 -15.89 -3.17 -6.40
N SER A 96 -15.71 -3.03 -7.71
CA SER A 96 -15.21 -4.13 -8.52
C SER A 96 -13.70 -4.20 -8.41
N GLN A 97 -13.13 -5.33 -8.83
CA GLN A 97 -11.68 -5.47 -8.91
C GLN A 97 -11.06 -4.35 -9.77
N PHE A 98 -11.71 -4.05 -10.90
CA PHE A 98 -11.24 -3.01 -11.80
C PHE A 98 -11.21 -1.64 -11.10
N GLU A 99 -12.28 -1.29 -10.38
CA GLU A 99 -12.36 -0.01 -9.68
C GLU A 99 -11.29 0.09 -8.59
N MET A 100 -11.08 -0.99 -7.88
CA MET A 100 -10.09 -1.05 -6.81
C MET A 100 -8.67 -0.86 -7.37
N GLU A 101 -8.35 -1.56 -8.47
CA GLU A 101 -7.04 -1.45 -9.10
C GLU A 101 -6.81 -0.06 -9.70
N GLU A 102 -7.85 0.53 -10.29
CA GLU A 102 -7.76 1.88 -10.85
C GLU A 102 -7.50 2.92 -9.76
N ALA A 103 -8.22 2.82 -8.65
CA ALA A 103 -8.02 3.73 -7.52
C ALA A 103 -6.61 3.59 -6.95
N LEU A 104 -6.13 2.35 -6.83
CA LEU A 104 -4.79 2.10 -6.34
C LEU A 104 -3.73 2.70 -7.26
N ALA A 105 -3.88 2.52 -8.57
CA ALA A 105 -2.92 3.07 -9.53
C ALA A 105 -2.82 4.58 -9.43
N LYS A 106 -3.97 5.26 -9.34
CA LYS A 106 -4.00 6.71 -9.20
C LYS A 106 -3.35 7.16 -7.90
N TRP A 107 -3.65 6.48 -6.81
CA TRP A 107 -3.08 6.79 -5.51
C TRP A 107 -1.57 6.60 -5.51
N LEU A 108 -1.09 5.48 -6.06
CA LEU A 108 0.34 5.20 -6.12
C LEU A 108 1.09 6.26 -6.92
N ARG A 109 0.57 6.61 -8.08
CA ARG A 109 1.21 7.65 -8.91
C ARG A 109 1.27 8.99 -8.20
N ALA A 110 0.20 9.34 -7.49
CA ALA A 110 0.17 10.59 -6.73
C ALA A 110 1.17 10.58 -5.58
N GLN A 111 1.27 9.48 -4.84
CA GLN A 111 2.21 9.39 -3.73
C GLN A 111 3.66 9.38 -4.21
N ILE A 112 3.94 8.65 -5.28
CA ILE A 112 5.28 8.61 -5.86
C ILE A 112 5.70 10.03 -6.28
N ALA A 113 4.82 10.73 -7.00
CA ALA A 113 5.12 12.10 -7.45
C ALA A 113 5.35 13.03 -6.28
N ARG A 114 4.53 12.93 -5.24
CA ARG A 114 4.66 13.78 -4.04
C ARG A 114 6.00 13.54 -3.35
N ILE A 115 6.37 12.30 -3.13
CA ILE A 115 7.60 11.96 -2.43
C ILE A 115 8.81 12.37 -3.25
N GLU A 116 8.79 12.13 -4.56
CA GLU A 116 9.89 12.55 -5.43
C GLU A 116 10.06 14.07 -5.41
N HIS A 117 8.95 14.80 -5.42
CA HIS A 117 8.99 16.26 -5.35
C HIS A 117 9.58 16.73 -4.02
N GLU A 118 9.14 16.15 -2.92
CA GLU A 118 9.64 16.51 -1.58
C GLU A 118 11.13 16.23 -1.46
N ARG A 119 11.59 15.12 -2.01
CA ARG A 119 13.01 14.75 -1.97
C ARG A 119 13.85 15.70 -2.83
N ALA A 120 13.32 16.10 -3.99
CA ALA A 120 14.00 17.05 -4.85
C ALA A 120 14.15 18.42 -4.17
N LEU A 121 13.11 18.87 -3.46
CA LEU A 121 13.18 20.12 -2.70
C LEU A 121 14.19 20.03 -1.56
N ALA A 122 14.22 18.91 -0.84
CA ALA A 122 15.16 18.70 0.26
C ALA A 122 16.61 18.72 -0.24
N GLN A 123 16.88 18.09 -1.39
CA GLN A 123 18.21 18.10 -2.00
C GLN A 123 18.62 19.50 -2.41
N LYS A 124 17.69 20.27 -2.97
CA LYS A 124 17.95 21.63 -3.40
C LYS A 124 18.31 22.53 -2.21
N GLU A 125 17.57 22.38 -1.12
CA GLU A 125 17.84 23.12 0.11
C GLU A 125 19.18 22.70 0.72
N GLY A 126 19.49 21.43 0.68
CA GLY A 126 20.75 20.89 1.22
C GLY A 126 21.96 21.29 0.38
N ALA A 127 21.78 21.66 -0.89
CA ALA A 127 22.87 22.05 -1.76
C ALA A 127 23.24 23.53 -1.65
N ALA A 128 22.45 24.30 -0.94
CA ALA A 128 22.65 25.76 -0.80
C ALA A 128 23.87 26.13 0.06
#